data_809908448a88712cfd8c140908c39d15
#
_entry.id   809908448a88712cfd8c140908c39d15
#
_cell.length_a   1.000
_cell.length_b   1.000
_cell.length_c   1.000
_cell.angle_alpha   90.00
_cell.angle_beta   90.00
_cell.angle_gamma   90.00
#
_symmetry.space_group_name_H-M   'P 1'
#
loop_
_entity.id
_entity.type
_entity.pdbx_description
1 polymer ?
#
loop_
_entity_poly.entity_id
_entity_poly.type
_entity_poly.pdbx_seq_one_letter_code
_entity_poly.pdbx_strand_id
1 'polypeptide(L)'
;FIEIVDNICKTDEKWLIFINDSVKGQQFAQELNTLGIETVFTNASLKNTSAVKEQLKQLETKQSFSCRVLISTSILDCGINVIDDAVRNIAIFNVEKTAFMQMLGRVRVRDNQKLRLYIKAYTAQEIRNRIQYTCKIIHIMYNFYMLHQNEYSGNGTTFHYKPVMRMDQRKKFLREYYPEFLGSTVE
;
A
#
# COMPACT_ATOMS: atom_id res chain seq x y z
N PHE A 1 -2.59 -0.47 14.83
CA PHE A 1 -3.78 -1.32 14.59
C PHE A 1 -4.69 -1.40 15.83
N ILE A 2 -4.19 -1.60 17.04
CA ILE A 2 -4.99 -1.77 18.26
C ILE A 2 -6.03 -0.64 18.42
N GLU A 3 -5.64 0.60 18.30
CA GLU A 3 -6.55 1.76 18.42
C GLU A 3 -7.66 1.75 17.36
N ILE A 4 -7.37 1.28 16.15
CA ILE A 4 -8.38 1.17 15.08
C ILE A 4 -9.34 0.03 15.36
N VAL A 5 -8.86 -1.13 15.82
CA VAL A 5 -9.71 -2.25 16.23
C VAL A 5 -10.69 -1.80 17.32
N ASP A 6 -10.17 -1.10 18.35
CA ASP A 6 -11.02 -0.57 19.43
C ASP A 6 -12.11 0.38 18.91
N ASN A 7 -11.77 1.26 17.95
CA ASN A 7 -12.73 2.18 17.36
C ASN A 7 -13.76 1.45 16.48
N ILE A 8 -13.34 0.42 15.74
CA ILE A 8 -14.26 -0.42 14.97
C ILE A 8 -15.21 -1.17 15.90
N CYS A 9 -14.72 -1.72 17.00
CA CYS A 9 -15.56 -2.47 17.97
C CYS A 9 -16.57 -1.59 18.70
N LYS A 10 -16.25 -0.32 18.92
CA LYS A 10 -17.12 0.61 19.71
C LYS A 10 -18.29 1.17 18.92
N THR A 11 -18.30 1.06 17.60
CA THR A 11 -19.31 1.69 16.75
C THR A 11 -19.76 0.73 15.66
N ASP A 12 -21.00 0.79 15.21
CA ASP A 12 -21.49 0.04 14.05
C ASP A 12 -21.24 0.76 12.72
N GLU A 13 -20.34 1.74 12.72
CA GLU A 13 -20.03 2.54 11.56
C GLU A 13 -19.27 1.76 10.50
N LYS A 14 -19.43 2.17 9.27
CA LYS A 14 -18.78 1.58 8.09
C LYS A 14 -17.39 2.13 7.87
N TRP A 15 -16.45 1.25 7.54
CA TRP A 15 -15.03 1.55 7.40
C TRP A 15 -14.49 1.17 6.05
N LEU A 16 -13.66 2.05 5.48
CA LEU A 16 -12.82 1.76 4.33
C LEU A 16 -11.35 1.88 4.74
N ILE A 17 -10.59 0.80 4.59
CA ILE A 17 -9.21 0.71 5.05
C ILE A 17 -8.30 0.39 3.89
N PHE A 18 -7.30 1.23 3.65
CA PHE A 18 -6.26 1.00 2.66
C PHE A 18 -4.96 0.56 3.33
N ILE A 19 -4.41 -0.58 2.89
CA ILE A 19 -3.19 -1.16 3.41
C ILE A 19 -2.33 -1.73 2.28
N ASN A 20 -1.05 -1.37 2.20
CA ASN A 20 -0.16 -1.86 1.13
C ASN A 20 0.42 -3.26 1.36
N ASP A 21 0.21 -3.82 2.53
CA ASP A 21 0.74 -5.12 2.93
C ASP A 21 -0.39 -6.15 2.88
N SER A 22 -0.35 -7.04 1.87
CA SER A 22 -1.39 -8.04 1.66
C SER A 22 -1.49 -9.05 2.81
N VAL A 23 -0.36 -9.41 3.42
CA VAL A 23 -0.34 -10.37 4.54
C VAL A 23 -1.00 -9.73 5.76
N LYS A 24 -0.58 -8.54 6.12
CA LYS A 24 -1.18 -7.79 7.25
C LYS A 24 -2.65 -7.45 7.00
N GLY A 25 -3.02 -7.11 5.77
CA GLY A 25 -4.42 -6.83 5.42
C GLY A 25 -5.32 -8.06 5.59
N GLN A 26 -4.83 -9.22 5.19
CA GLN A 26 -5.56 -10.48 5.35
C GLN A 26 -5.66 -10.90 6.82
N GLN A 27 -4.57 -10.81 7.57
CA GLN A 27 -4.57 -11.08 9.02
C GLN A 27 -5.54 -10.16 9.75
N PHE A 28 -5.52 -8.88 9.44
CA PHE A 28 -6.41 -7.90 10.04
C PHE A 28 -7.89 -8.19 9.75
N ALA A 29 -8.22 -8.59 8.51
CA ALA A 29 -9.57 -9.00 8.17
C ALA A 29 -10.01 -10.26 8.94
N GLN A 30 -9.11 -11.23 9.11
CA GLN A 30 -9.37 -12.43 9.89
C GLN A 30 -9.64 -12.11 11.37
N GLU A 31 -8.83 -11.25 11.98
CA GLU A 31 -9.01 -10.79 13.36
C GLU A 31 -10.38 -10.13 13.54
N LEU A 32 -10.77 -9.21 12.67
CA LEU A 32 -12.07 -8.55 12.74
C LEU A 32 -13.25 -9.52 12.55
N ASN A 33 -13.12 -10.47 11.62
CA ASN A 33 -14.14 -11.51 11.41
C ASN A 33 -14.26 -12.44 12.65
N THR A 34 -13.15 -12.75 13.33
CA THR A 34 -13.18 -13.52 14.59
C THR A 34 -13.92 -12.76 15.70
N LEU A 35 -13.88 -11.43 15.69
CA LEU A 35 -14.66 -10.58 16.59
C LEU A 35 -16.12 -10.39 16.16
N GLY A 36 -16.58 -11.10 15.12
CA GLY A 36 -17.95 -10.99 14.61
C GLY A 36 -18.22 -9.76 13.73
N ILE A 37 -17.17 -9.09 13.27
CA ILE A 37 -17.27 -7.89 12.43
C ILE A 37 -17.15 -8.30 10.96
N GLU A 38 -18.23 -8.14 10.19
CA GLU A 38 -18.24 -8.48 8.77
C GLU A 38 -17.18 -7.68 8.00
N THR A 39 -16.09 -8.35 7.65
CA THR A 39 -14.92 -7.74 7.02
C THR A 39 -14.53 -8.49 5.77
N VAL A 40 -14.33 -7.75 4.68
CA VAL A 40 -13.80 -8.29 3.42
C VAL A 40 -12.45 -7.63 3.12
N PHE A 41 -11.45 -8.48 2.85
CA PHE A 41 -10.14 -8.06 2.35
C PHE A 41 -10.06 -8.30 0.85
N THR A 42 -9.65 -7.28 0.10
CA THR A 42 -9.51 -7.35 -1.35
C THR A 42 -8.10 -6.96 -1.81
N ASN A 43 -7.53 -7.81 -2.64
CA ASN A 43 -6.28 -7.57 -3.36
C ASN A 43 -6.33 -8.21 -4.76
N ALA A 44 -5.30 -8.01 -5.57
CA ALA A 44 -5.25 -8.52 -6.94
C ALA A 44 -5.35 -10.07 -7.04
N SER A 45 -4.82 -10.80 -6.06
CA SER A 45 -4.86 -12.27 -6.05
C SER A 45 -6.21 -12.85 -5.61
N LEU A 46 -6.95 -12.13 -4.76
CA LEU A 46 -8.23 -12.57 -4.21
C LEU A 46 -9.45 -12.12 -5.03
N LYS A 47 -9.27 -11.33 -6.08
CA LYS A 47 -10.36 -10.79 -6.90
C LYS A 47 -11.34 -11.83 -7.45
N ASN A 48 -10.92 -13.09 -7.53
CA ASN A 48 -11.72 -14.20 -8.05
C ASN A 48 -12.51 -14.96 -6.99
N THR A 49 -12.34 -14.68 -5.70
CA THR A 49 -13.14 -15.29 -4.63
C THR A 49 -14.56 -14.71 -4.64
N SER A 50 -15.57 -15.52 -4.24
CA SER A 50 -16.98 -15.12 -4.31
C SER A 50 -17.27 -13.85 -3.51
N ALA A 51 -16.78 -13.77 -2.28
CA ALA A 51 -16.97 -12.61 -1.41
C ALA A 51 -16.35 -11.32 -1.99
N VAL A 52 -15.14 -11.41 -2.54
CA VAL A 52 -14.46 -10.26 -3.15
C VAL A 52 -15.15 -9.86 -4.46
N LYS A 53 -15.53 -10.82 -5.31
CA LYS A 53 -16.26 -10.55 -6.55
C LYS A 53 -17.56 -9.79 -6.30
N GLU A 54 -18.31 -10.17 -5.27
CA GLU A 54 -19.53 -9.48 -4.93
C GLU A 54 -19.29 -8.02 -4.52
N GLN A 55 -18.32 -7.78 -3.65
CA GLN A 55 -17.95 -6.42 -3.24
C GLN A 55 -17.44 -5.57 -4.42
N LEU A 56 -16.58 -6.15 -5.28
CA LEU A 56 -16.09 -5.45 -6.48
C LEU A 56 -17.24 -5.11 -7.45
N LYS A 57 -18.16 -6.05 -7.69
CA LYS A 57 -19.34 -5.80 -8.51
C LYS A 57 -20.21 -4.69 -7.94
N GLN A 58 -20.42 -4.65 -6.64
CA GLN A 58 -21.15 -3.58 -5.97
C GLN A 58 -20.44 -2.24 -6.11
N LEU A 59 -19.12 -2.21 -5.93
CA LEU A 59 -18.30 -1.01 -6.12
C LEU A 59 -18.37 -0.50 -7.56
N GLU A 60 -18.29 -1.38 -8.56
CA GLU A 60 -18.38 -1.02 -9.97
C GLU A 60 -19.77 -0.50 -10.37
N THR A 61 -20.85 -1.12 -9.89
CA THR A 61 -22.21 -0.82 -10.31
C THR A 61 -22.90 0.21 -9.45
N LYS A 62 -22.66 0.21 -8.13
CA LYS A 62 -23.35 1.07 -7.14
C LYS A 62 -22.39 2.05 -6.46
N GLN A 63 -21.09 1.95 -6.72
CA GLN A 63 -20.05 2.74 -6.06
C GLN A 63 -20.08 2.63 -4.52
N SER A 64 -20.62 1.53 -4.00
CA SER A 64 -20.75 1.22 -2.58
C SER A 64 -20.40 -0.25 -2.32
N PHE A 65 -20.21 -0.63 -1.08
CA PHE A 65 -19.95 -2.00 -0.66
C PHE A 65 -20.90 -2.40 0.48
N SER A 66 -21.17 -3.71 0.68
CA SER A 66 -22.15 -4.18 1.67
C SER A 66 -21.56 -4.49 3.04
N CYS A 67 -20.30 -4.96 3.09
CA CYS A 67 -19.67 -5.31 4.35
C CYS A 67 -19.45 -4.09 5.25
N ARG A 68 -19.33 -4.33 6.56
CA ARG A 68 -19.08 -3.26 7.53
C ARG A 68 -17.68 -2.69 7.42
N VAL A 69 -16.68 -3.53 7.16
CA VAL A 69 -15.29 -3.12 6.96
C VAL A 69 -14.78 -3.66 5.63
N LEU A 70 -14.39 -2.77 4.74
CA LEU A 70 -13.70 -3.12 3.51
C LEU A 70 -12.23 -2.77 3.65
N ILE A 71 -11.35 -3.76 3.57
CA ILE A 71 -9.91 -3.59 3.57
C ILE A 71 -9.40 -3.83 2.15
N SER A 72 -8.65 -2.88 1.61
CA SER A 72 -8.15 -2.97 0.23
C SER A 72 -6.69 -2.61 0.14
N THR A 73 -6.01 -3.28 -0.78
CA THR A 73 -4.72 -2.81 -1.31
C THR A 73 -4.98 -1.84 -2.48
N SER A 74 -3.95 -1.56 -3.27
CA SER A 74 -4.04 -0.72 -4.48
C SER A 74 -5.01 -1.22 -5.57
N ILE A 75 -5.71 -2.36 -5.36
CA ILE A 75 -6.67 -2.88 -6.36
C ILE A 75 -7.80 -1.88 -6.65
N LEU A 76 -8.18 -1.06 -5.68
CA LEU A 76 -9.14 0.02 -5.90
C LEU A 76 -8.56 1.21 -6.69
N ASP A 77 -7.24 1.24 -6.94
CA ASP A 77 -6.60 2.27 -7.77
C ASP A 77 -7.02 2.19 -9.24
N CYS A 78 -7.62 1.09 -9.66
CA CYS A 78 -8.04 0.83 -11.05
C CYS A 78 -9.33 1.57 -11.48
N GLY A 79 -9.60 2.76 -10.95
CA GLY A 79 -10.69 3.62 -11.45
C GLY A 79 -12.01 3.52 -10.68
N ILE A 80 -12.11 2.68 -9.66
CA ILE A 80 -13.32 2.54 -8.85
C ILE A 80 -13.42 3.71 -7.86
N ASN A 81 -14.53 4.44 -7.91
CA ASN A 81 -14.86 5.44 -6.89
C ASN A 81 -15.81 4.82 -5.85
N VAL A 82 -15.67 5.26 -4.61
CA VAL A 82 -16.58 4.92 -3.53
C VAL A 82 -17.45 6.14 -3.21
N ILE A 83 -18.75 6.01 -3.47
CA ILE A 83 -19.77 7.03 -3.17
C ILE A 83 -20.79 6.37 -2.24
N ASP A 84 -20.41 6.22 -1.00
CA ASP A 84 -21.18 5.48 -0.01
C ASP A 84 -21.44 6.36 1.23
N ASP A 85 -22.68 6.81 1.37
CA ASP A 85 -23.06 7.70 2.47
C ASP A 85 -23.00 7.03 3.83
N ALA A 86 -22.93 5.71 3.89
CA ALA A 86 -22.78 4.97 5.13
C ALA A 86 -21.33 4.94 5.63
N VAL A 87 -20.34 5.15 4.76
CA VAL A 87 -18.93 5.21 5.18
C VAL A 87 -18.73 6.45 6.05
N ARG A 88 -18.19 6.23 7.24
CA ARG A 88 -17.86 7.27 8.21
C ARG A 88 -16.37 7.35 8.51
N ASN A 89 -15.65 6.28 8.27
CA ASN A 89 -14.25 6.15 8.68
C ASN A 89 -13.41 5.65 7.51
N ILE A 90 -12.30 6.32 7.27
CA ILE A 90 -11.29 5.95 6.29
C ILE A 90 -9.97 5.82 7.02
N ALA A 91 -9.28 4.69 6.86
CA ALA A 91 -7.94 4.51 7.38
C ALA A 91 -6.95 4.27 6.22
N ILE A 92 -5.84 5.00 6.18
CA ILE A 92 -4.83 4.87 5.14
C ILE A 92 -3.47 4.56 5.77
N PHE A 93 -2.99 3.33 5.55
CA PHE A 93 -1.70 2.84 6.04
C PHE A 93 -0.62 2.93 4.96
N ASN A 94 -0.64 3.99 4.17
CA ASN A 94 0.38 4.25 3.16
C ASN A 94 1.06 5.59 3.44
N VAL A 95 2.38 5.62 3.28
CA VAL A 95 3.21 6.83 3.51
C VAL A 95 3.71 7.46 2.23
N GLU A 96 3.59 6.75 1.12
CA GLU A 96 3.95 7.31 -0.17
C GLU A 96 2.86 8.32 -0.56
N LYS A 97 3.27 9.56 -0.79
CA LYS A 97 2.36 10.70 -1.01
C LYS A 97 1.39 10.47 -2.16
N THR A 98 1.90 9.95 -3.28
CA THR A 98 1.09 9.75 -4.49
C THR A 98 0.03 8.69 -4.25
N ALA A 99 0.41 7.55 -3.69
CA ALA A 99 -0.52 6.47 -3.36
C ALA A 99 -1.55 6.91 -2.29
N PHE A 100 -1.11 7.66 -1.27
CA PHE A 100 -2.02 8.23 -0.28
C PHE A 100 -3.09 9.12 -0.93
N MET A 101 -2.66 10.05 -1.80
CA MET A 101 -3.57 10.96 -2.49
C MET A 101 -4.50 10.22 -3.46
N GLN A 102 -4.02 9.17 -4.13
CA GLN A 102 -4.83 8.32 -4.99
C GLN A 102 -5.91 7.58 -4.19
N MET A 103 -5.53 6.95 -3.06
CA MET A 103 -6.46 6.25 -2.18
C MET A 103 -7.54 7.20 -1.62
N LEU A 104 -7.13 8.36 -1.11
CA LEU A 104 -8.05 9.36 -0.60
C LEU A 104 -8.98 9.90 -1.70
N GLY A 105 -8.45 10.11 -2.90
CA GLY A 105 -9.20 10.60 -4.06
C GLY A 105 -10.25 9.61 -4.61
N ARG A 106 -10.22 8.33 -4.17
CA ARG A 106 -11.25 7.33 -4.53
C ARG A 106 -12.53 7.49 -3.72
N VAL A 107 -12.45 8.11 -2.58
CA VAL A 107 -13.63 8.37 -1.76
C VAL A 107 -14.22 9.72 -2.15
N ARG A 108 -15.44 9.70 -2.67
CA ARG A 108 -16.18 10.89 -3.05
C ARG A 108 -17.17 11.22 -1.96
N VAL A 109 -16.89 12.30 -1.25
CA VAL A 109 -17.72 12.80 -0.16
C VAL A 109 -18.89 13.60 -0.75
N ARG A 110 -20.11 13.32 -0.29
CA ARG A 110 -21.28 14.13 -0.62
C ARG A 110 -21.41 15.31 0.34
N ASP A 111 -22.18 16.31 -0.09
CA ASP A 111 -22.46 17.47 0.76
C ASP A 111 -23.03 17.02 2.12
N ASN A 112 -22.48 17.58 3.19
CA ASN A 112 -22.82 17.27 4.60
C ASN A 112 -22.39 15.88 5.11
N GLN A 113 -21.71 15.03 4.33
CA GLN A 113 -21.13 13.81 4.83
C GLN A 113 -19.88 14.12 5.68
N LYS A 114 -19.88 13.67 6.94
CA LYS A 114 -18.71 13.78 7.82
C LYS A 114 -17.91 12.49 7.78
N LEU A 115 -16.64 12.57 7.40
CA LEU A 115 -15.69 11.46 7.41
C LEU A 115 -14.61 11.70 8.46
N ARG A 116 -14.20 10.62 9.14
CA ARG A 116 -12.99 10.59 9.96
C ARG A 116 -11.88 9.92 9.18
N LEU A 117 -10.75 10.61 9.08
CA LEU A 117 -9.56 10.09 8.42
C LEU A 117 -8.54 9.67 9.48
N TYR A 118 -8.15 8.40 9.43
CA TYR A 118 -7.12 7.82 10.27
C TYR A 118 -5.85 7.61 9.46
N ILE A 119 -4.76 8.16 9.93
CA ILE A 119 -3.46 8.08 9.26
C ILE A 119 -2.47 7.44 10.22
N LYS A 120 -1.64 6.51 9.71
CA LYS A 120 -0.60 5.92 10.52
C LYS A 120 0.40 6.99 10.97
N ALA A 121 0.51 7.20 12.28
CA ALA A 121 1.60 7.93 12.87
C ALA A 121 2.85 7.03 12.92
N TYR A 122 4.00 7.58 12.53
CA TYR A 122 5.28 6.88 12.60
C TYR A 122 6.05 7.34 13.85
N THR A 123 6.60 6.39 14.57
CA THR A 123 7.52 6.67 15.65
C THR A 123 8.82 7.25 15.11
N ALA A 124 9.54 8.01 15.94
CA ALA A 124 10.84 8.55 15.58
C ALA A 124 11.84 7.43 15.17
N GLN A 125 11.70 6.22 15.75
CA GLN A 125 12.53 5.08 15.39
C GLN A 125 12.17 4.52 14.02
N GLU A 126 10.88 4.38 13.68
CA GLU A 126 10.44 3.95 12.34
C GLU A 126 10.90 4.93 11.25
N ILE A 127 10.86 6.24 11.54
CA ILE A 127 11.36 7.28 10.64
C ILE A 127 12.87 7.15 10.45
N ARG A 128 13.64 6.99 11.53
CA ARG A 128 15.09 6.78 11.46
C ARG A 128 15.46 5.55 10.65
N ASN A 129 14.79 4.43 10.88
CA ASN A 129 15.03 3.20 10.14
C ASN A 129 14.75 3.38 8.64
N ARG A 130 13.70 4.12 8.27
CA ARG A 130 13.38 4.43 6.86
C ARG A 130 14.44 5.31 6.22
N ILE A 131 14.90 6.34 6.92
CA ILE A 131 15.98 7.22 6.45
C ILE A 131 17.25 6.39 6.23
N GLN A 132 17.66 5.56 7.19
CA GLN A 132 18.83 4.70 7.07
C GLN A 132 18.72 3.75 5.87
N TYR A 133 17.55 3.10 5.70
CA TYR A 133 17.31 2.24 4.55
C TYR A 133 17.41 3.00 3.23
N THR A 134 16.82 4.19 3.13
CA THR A 134 16.88 5.03 1.93
C THR A 134 18.31 5.47 1.63
N CYS A 135 19.06 5.89 2.64
CA CYS A 135 20.49 6.25 2.48
C CYS A 135 21.33 5.06 1.98
N LYS A 136 21.07 3.85 2.49
CA LYS A 136 21.75 2.64 2.00
C LYS A 136 21.41 2.35 0.53
N ILE A 137 20.15 2.47 0.12
CA ILE A 137 19.77 2.28 -1.28
C ILE A 137 20.45 3.32 -2.19
N ILE A 138 20.47 4.58 -1.78
CA ILE A 138 21.16 5.66 -2.54
C ILE A 138 22.64 5.34 -2.66
N HIS A 139 23.29 4.90 -1.59
CA HIS A 139 24.71 4.53 -1.60
C HIS A 139 25.00 3.35 -2.54
N ILE A 140 24.14 2.32 -2.52
CA ILE A 140 24.23 1.17 -3.45
C ILE A 140 24.11 1.65 -4.90
N MET A 141 23.12 2.51 -5.18
CA MET A 141 22.91 3.04 -6.55
C MET A 141 24.08 3.90 -7.00
N TYR A 142 24.62 4.73 -6.11
CA TYR A 142 25.80 5.56 -6.40
C TYR A 142 27.03 4.70 -6.71
N ASN A 143 27.32 3.70 -5.88
CA ASN A 143 28.44 2.79 -6.11
C ASN A 143 28.29 2.02 -7.43
N PHE A 144 27.08 1.53 -7.73
CA PHE A 144 26.79 0.90 -9.01
C PHE A 144 27.06 1.86 -10.18
N TYR A 145 26.60 3.10 -10.09
CA TYR A 145 26.88 4.13 -11.10
C TYR A 145 28.38 4.36 -11.27
N MET A 146 29.12 4.51 -10.17
CA MET A 146 30.57 4.76 -10.20
C MET A 146 31.36 3.60 -10.82
N LEU A 147 30.94 2.34 -10.55
CA LEU A 147 31.58 1.16 -11.13
C LEU A 147 31.34 1.02 -12.63
N HIS A 148 30.21 1.47 -13.15
CA HIS A 148 29.79 1.27 -14.52
C HIS A 148 29.82 2.55 -15.37
N GLN A 149 30.27 3.68 -14.85
CA GLN A 149 30.28 4.94 -15.62
C GLN A 149 31.14 4.88 -16.91
N ASN A 150 32.19 4.05 -16.93
CA ASN A 150 33.05 3.88 -18.11
C ASN A 150 32.38 3.03 -19.21
N GLU A 151 31.38 2.21 -18.87
CA GLU A 151 30.63 1.42 -19.87
C GLU A 151 29.64 2.30 -20.65
N TYR A 152 29.31 3.47 -20.12
CA TYR A 152 28.31 4.39 -20.66
C TYR A 152 28.90 5.68 -21.23
N SER A 153 30.22 5.88 -21.18
CA SER A 153 30.90 7.03 -21.78
C SER A 153 31.22 6.78 -23.26
N GLY A 154 30.19 6.52 -24.06
CA GLY A 154 30.28 6.46 -25.51
C GLY A 154 30.04 7.83 -26.13
N ASN A 155 31.00 8.36 -26.86
CA ASN A 155 30.97 9.44 -27.84
C ASN A 155 29.78 10.43 -27.78
N GLY A 156 29.91 11.49 -26.98
CA GLY A 156 29.41 12.82 -27.33
C GLY A 156 27.89 13.06 -27.41
N THR A 157 27.03 12.14 -27.10
CA THR A 157 25.57 12.32 -27.06
C THR A 157 25.03 12.37 -25.64
N THR A 158 24.20 13.37 -25.38
CA THR A 158 23.53 13.59 -24.11
C THR A 158 22.70 12.34 -23.71
N PHE A 159 23.20 11.55 -22.77
CA PHE A 159 22.50 10.36 -22.30
C PHE A 159 21.40 10.75 -21.32
N HIS A 160 20.16 10.51 -21.69
CA HIS A 160 19.07 10.39 -20.73
C HIS A 160 19.21 9.05 -20.00
N TYR A 161 19.97 9.04 -18.91
CA TYR A 161 20.16 7.86 -18.07
C TYR A 161 18.85 7.49 -17.38
N LYS A 162 18.22 6.39 -17.83
CA LYS A 162 17.28 5.64 -17.01
C LYS A 162 18.05 4.46 -16.42
N PRO A 163 18.38 4.46 -15.13
CA PRO A 163 18.98 3.29 -14.50
C PRO A 163 17.92 2.21 -14.34
N VAL A 164 17.60 1.53 -15.44
CA VAL A 164 16.77 0.32 -15.39
C VAL A 164 17.70 -0.85 -15.13
N MET A 165 18.08 -1.01 -13.86
CA MET A 165 18.67 -2.25 -13.42
C MET A 165 17.62 -3.35 -13.59
N ARG A 166 17.85 -4.33 -14.48
CA ARG A 166 16.99 -5.51 -14.55
C ARG A 166 17.03 -6.23 -13.20
N MET A 167 15.92 -6.87 -12.81
CA MET A 167 15.79 -7.52 -11.51
C MET A 167 16.90 -8.56 -11.23
N ASP A 168 17.35 -9.26 -12.26
CA ASP A 168 18.44 -10.23 -12.21
C ASP A 168 19.81 -9.57 -11.93
N GLN A 169 20.09 -8.44 -12.62
CA GLN A 169 21.30 -7.64 -12.40
C GLN A 169 21.34 -7.04 -10.99
N ARG A 170 20.18 -6.53 -10.51
CA ARG A 170 20.06 -6.02 -9.15
C ARG A 170 20.32 -7.10 -8.10
N LYS A 171 19.73 -8.29 -8.27
CA LYS A 171 19.95 -9.42 -7.36
C LYS A 171 21.40 -9.86 -7.37
N LYS A 172 22.04 -9.94 -8.55
CA LYS A 172 23.46 -10.28 -8.68
C LYS A 172 24.34 -9.27 -7.95
N PHE A 173 24.15 -7.98 -8.21
CA PHE A 173 24.90 -6.88 -7.59
C PHE A 173 24.74 -6.87 -6.06
N LEU A 174 23.50 -7.03 -5.56
CA LEU A 174 23.26 -7.10 -4.12
C LEU A 174 23.94 -8.32 -3.47
N ARG A 175 23.98 -9.48 -4.15
CA ARG A 175 24.68 -10.66 -3.63
C ARG A 175 26.18 -10.45 -3.54
N GLU A 176 26.76 -9.78 -4.50
CA GLU A 176 28.19 -9.59 -4.61
C GLU A 176 28.72 -8.54 -3.65
N TYR A 177 28.04 -7.41 -3.52
CA TYR A 177 28.55 -6.24 -2.78
C TYR A 177 27.82 -5.96 -1.47
N TYR A 178 26.61 -6.49 -1.30
CA TYR A 178 25.74 -6.19 -0.14
C TYR A 178 24.92 -7.42 0.28
N PRO A 179 25.56 -8.54 0.64
CA PRO A 179 24.87 -9.80 0.96
C PRO A 179 23.88 -9.66 2.12
N GLU A 180 24.12 -8.72 3.04
CA GLU A 180 23.24 -8.44 4.17
C GLU A 180 21.83 -7.95 3.77
N PHE A 181 21.67 -7.43 2.55
CA PHE A 181 20.36 -7.02 2.05
C PHE A 181 19.49 -8.17 1.57
N LEU A 182 20.05 -9.34 1.36
CA LEU A 182 19.31 -10.52 0.90
C LEU A 182 18.71 -11.35 2.04
N GLY A 183 19.22 -11.18 3.25
CA GLY A 183 18.69 -11.84 4.44
C GLY A 183 17.43 -11.23 5.02
N SER A 184 17.04 -10.03 4.60
CA SER A 184 15.90 -9.28 5.15
C SER A 184 14.66 -9.22 4.25
N THR A 185 14.68 -9.92 3.11
CA THR A 185 13.58 -9.88 2.11
C THR A 185 13.07 -11.24 1.68
N VAL A 186 13.36 -12.32 2.43
CA VAL A 186 12.82 -13.65 2.17
C VAL A 186 12.23 -14.19 3.47
N GLU A 187 11.05 -13.72 3.78
CA GLU A 187 9.98 -14.48 4.44
C GLU A 187 8.65 -13.87 4.05
#